data_bda608a44e6e660b2c87e2dbeb785251
#
_entry.id   bda608a44e6e660b2c87e2dbeb785251
#
_cell.length_a   1.000
_cell.length_b   1.000
_cell.length_c   1.000
_cell.angle_alpha   90.00
_cell.angle_beta   90.00
_cell.angle_gamma   90.00
#
_symmetry.space_group_name_H-M   'P 1'
#
loop_
_entity.id
_entity.type
_entity.pdbx_description
1 polymer ?
#
loop_
_entity_poly.entity_id
_entity_poly.type
_entity_poly.pdbx_seq_one_letter_code
_entity_poly.pdbx_strand_id
1 'polypeptide(L)'
;GWAYDDVLDYFKRAEHNERGSSEYHGTGGPRNVADQQSPNELSEAFVEAGAAVGLAHNEDFNAGDQSGVGLYQVTQKDGQRHSAADAYLKPVLDRSNLTAVTGAQVTRVRFDGSTAVGVEYVRDGTPETADADEEVILSAGAINSPQLLMLSGVGPAAHLADHGISVVHDLPGVGQNLQDHLNVKVNCACEKSVTLDEADSLWNLLKYLVLKRGPLTSNLAEGGGFASVSEGTDRPDIQLHFGPSYSVDHGFDNPDGHGFWLGALRLRPDSRGRITLRSADPSAEPVIDPQYLTEGDDLEILLEGVKLIREILQAEPFAEYRDEEVSPGADVQSDEQLIAHIRETATSLYHPVGTCKMGDDEMAVVDERLAVHGLDRLRIVDASVMPTITSGNTDAPTTMIAEKAADDILNAS
;
A
#
# COMPACT_ATOMS: atom_id res chain seq x y z
N GLY A 1 18.49 -14.19 4.12
CA GLY A 1 17.26 -14.48 4.83
C GLY A 1 16.03 -13.70 4.32
N TRP A 2 16.17 -12.89 3.20
CA TRP A 2 15.09 -12.10 2.61
C TRP A 2 15.00 -12.27 1.08
N ALA A 3 15.67 -13.27 0.50
CA ALA A 3 15.46 -13.63 -0.89
C ALA A 3 14.09 -14.28 -1.09
N TYR A 4 13.63 -14.37 -2.32
CA TYR A 4 12.31 -14.94 -2.68
C TYR A 4 12.08 -16.31 -2.03
N ASP A 5 13.05 -17.22 -2.14
CA ASP A 5 12.95 -18.57 -1.57
C ASP A 5 12.90 -18.57 -0.04
N ASP A 6 13.47 -17.54 0.62
CA ASP A 6 13.45 -17.42 2.07
C ASP A 6 12.09 -16.94 2.60
N VAL A 7 11.32 -16.21 1.77
CA VAL A 7 10.10 -15.52 2.22
C VAL A 7 8.81 -16.12 1.66
N LEU A 8 8.87 -16.94 0.62
CA LEU A 8 7.70 -17.55 -0.02
C LEU A 8 6.84 -18.34 0.98
N ASP A 9 7.47 -19.11 1.86
CA ASP A 9 6.75 -19.90 2.85
C ASP A 9 5.99 -19.02 3.86
N TYR A 10 6.45 -17.80 4.14
CA TYR A 10 5.74 -16.84 4.99
C TYR A 10 4.53 -16.22 4.27
N PHE A 11 4.64 -15.93 2.98
CA PHE A 11 3.47 -15.55 2.17
C PHE A 11 2.41 -16.65 2.18
N LYS A 12 2.81 -17.89 1.91
CA LYS A 12 1.90 -19.06 1.89
C LYS A 12 1.30 -19.35 3.27
N ARG A 13 2.06 -19.14 4.36
CA ARG A 13 1.59 -19.32 5.74
C ARG A 13 0.52 -18.29 6.11
N ALA A 14 0.65 -17.06 5.66
CA ALA A 14 -0.32 -16.00 5.91
C ALA A 14 -1.64 -16.20 5.16
N GLU A 15 -1.60 -16.89 4.03
CA GLU A 15 -2.68 -16.93 3.04
C GLU A 15 -3.63 -18.12 3.21
N HIS A 16 -4.93 -17.84 3.05
CA HIS A 16 -5.93 -18.84 2.68
C HIS A 16 -6.54 -18.46 1.33
N ASN A 17 -5.96 -18.97 0.23
CA ASN A 17 -6.46 -18.72 -1.10
C ASN A 17 -7.62 -19.65 -1.40
N GLU A 18 -8.81 -19.12 -1.75
CA GLU A 18 -10.01 -19.90 -2.07
C GLU A 18 -9.88 -20.72 -3.36
N ARG A 19 -8.95 -20.36 -4.26
CA ARG A 19 -8.62 -21.15 -5.45
C ARG A 19 -7.82 -22.42 -5.12
N GLY A 20 -7.30 -22.54 -3.91
CA GLY A 20 -6.52 -23.68 -3.44
C GLY A 20 -5.03 -23.40 -3.31
N SER A 21 -4.27 -24.41 -2.87
CA SER A 21 -2.81 -24.33 -2.75
C SER A 21 -2.11 -24.58 -4.08
N SER A 22 -0.98 -23.90 -4.27
CA SER A 22 -0.11 -24.09 -5.44
C SER A 22 1.37 -23.97 -5.04
N GLU A 23 2.24 -23.93 -6.03
CA GLU A 23 3.65 -23.56 -5.82
C GLU A 23 3.76 -22.17 -5.19
N TYR A 24 2.88 -21.23 -5.56
CA TYR A 24 2.91 -19.81 -5.13
C TYR A 24 1.95 -19.50 -3.98
N HIS A 25 0.87 -20.27 -3.81
CA HIS A 25 -0.23 -19.96 -2.91
C HIS A 25 -0.39 -20.95 -1.76
N GLY A 26 -0.83 -20.41 -0.61
CA GLY A 26 -1.14 -21.14 0.60
C GLY A 26 -2.63 -21.33 0.83
N THR A 27 -2.98 -22.33 1.64
CA THR A 27 -4.33 -22.55 2.17
C THR A 27 -4.27 -22.75 3.67
N GLY A 28 -5.34 -22.33 4.37
CA GLY A 28 -5.43 -22.52 5.83
C GLY A 28 -4.76 -21.41 6.64
N GLY A 29 -4.10 -20.45 6.01
CA GLY A 29 -3.58 -19.26 6.68
C GLY A 29 -4.69 -18.33 7.16
N PRO A 30 -4.37 -17.35 8.03
CA PRO A 30 -5.36 -16.46 8.61
C PRO A 30 -5.99 -15.47 7.64
N ARG A 31 -5.26 -15.02 6.60
CA ARG A 31 -5.73 -14.03 5.60
C ARG A 31 -6.50 -14.71 4.49
N ASN A 32 -7.79 -14.40 4.35
CA ASN A 32 -8.60 -14.92 3.24
C ASN A 32 -8.32 -14.12 1.96
N VAL A 33 -8.05 -14.83 0.88
CA VAL A 33 -7.88 -14.30 -0.48
C VAL A 33 -8.90 -14.99 -1.38
N ALA A 34 -9.75 -14.21 -2.01
CA ALA A 34 -10.90 -14.69 -2.77
C ALA A 34 -10.99 -14.03 -4.13
N ASP A 35 -11.71 -14.66 -5.05
CA ASP A 35 -12.20 -13.98 -6.24
C ASP A 35 -13.30 -12.99 -5.84
N GLN A 36 -13.45 -11.95 -6.63
CA GLN A 36 -14.51 -10.96 -6.42
C GLN A 36 -15.88 -11.62 -6.53
N GLN A 37 -16.78 -11.31 -5.59
CA GLN A 37 -18.10 -11.95 -5.52
C GLN A 37 -19.05 -11.53 -6.64
N SER A 38 -18.88 -10.33 -7.18
CA SER A 38 -19.75 -9.74 -8.20
C SER A 38 -18.98 -8.66 -8.97
N PRO A 39 -18.01 -9.04 -9.81
CA PRO A 39 -17.30 -8.06 -10.62
C PRO A 39 -18.26 -7.29 -11.53
N ASN A 40 -17.96 -6.03 -11.79
CA ASN A 40 -18.72 -5.18 -12.66
C ASN A 40 -18.47 -5.54 -14.14
N GLU A 41 -19.46 -5.42 -15.01
CA GLU A 41 -19.31 -5.69 -16.45
C GLU A 41 -18.26 -4.79 -17.12
N LEU A 42 -18.06 -3.56 -16.63
CA LEU A 42 -16.98 -2.68 -17.09
C LEU A 42 -15.59 -3.23 -16.76
N SER A 43 -15.46 -3.96 -15.66
CA SER A 43 -14.18 -4.59 -15.29
C SER A 43 -13.85 -5.76 -16.21
N GLU A 44 -14.85 -6.48 -16.68
CA GLU A 44 -14.70 -7.51 -17.73
C GLU A 44 -14.35 -6.86 -19.08
N ALA A 45 -15.04 -5.77 -19.46
CA ALA A 45 -14.73 -4.99 -20.66
C ALA A 45 -13.30 -4.42 -20.64
N PHE A 46 -12.80 -4.02 -19.46
CA PHE A 46 -11.40 -3.59 -19.29
C PHE A 46 -10.41 -4.71 -19.62
N VAL A 47 -10.65 -5.95 -19.16
CA VAL A 47 -9.78 -7.09 -19.46
C VAL A 47 -9.77 -7.38 -20.96
N GLU A 48 -10.94 -7.36 -21.61
CA GLU A 48 -11.05 -7.53 -23.06
C GLU A 48 -10.36 -6.40 -23.84
N ALA A 49 -10.50 -5.16 -23.38
CA ALA A 49 -9.85 -3.99 -23.99
C ALA A 49 -8.33 -4.04 -23.87
N GLY A 50 -7.80 -4.46 -22.71
CA GLY A 50 -6.37 -4.69 -22.52
C GLY A 50 -5.83 -5.79 -23.45
N ALA A 51 -6.56 -6.87 -23.61
CA ALA A 51 -6.21 -7.92 -24.56
C ALA A 51 -6.25 -7.44 -26.02
N ALA A 52 -7.20 -6.58 -26.38
CA ALA A 52 -7.33 -6.02 -27.73
C ALA A 52 -6.12 -5.13 -28.12
N VAL A 53 -5.47 -4.49 -27.16
CA VAL A 53 -4.23 -3.71 -27.36
C VAL A 53 -2.95 -4.54 -27.20
N GLY A 54 -3.06 -5.86 -27.03
CA GLY A 54 -1.94 -6.79 -27.05
C GLY A 54 -1.41 -7.23 -25.68
N LEU A 55 -2.04 -6.86 -24.57
CA LEU A 55 -1.68 -7.36 -23.25
C LEU A 55 -2.21 -8.80 -23.08
N ALA A 56 -1.44 -9.67 -22.44
CA ALA A 56 -1.87 -11.03 -22.17
C ALA A 56 -3.00 -11.06 -21.12
N HIS A 57 -3.95 -11.97 -21.24
CA HIS A 57 -4.87 -12.24 -20.14
C HIS A 57 -4.12 -12.97 -19.01
N ASN A 58 -4.26 -12.47 -17.79
CA ASN A 58 -3.62 -13.04 -16.61
C ASN A 58 -4.64 -13.23 -15.49
N GLU A 59 -4.87 -14.45 -15.08
CA GLU A 59 -5.79 -14.79 -13.99
C GLU A 59 -5.14 -14.71 -12.60
N ASP A 60 -3.78 -14.64 -12.55
CA ASP A 60 -3.04 -14.69 -11.29
C ASP A 60 -1.71 -13.93 -11.38
N PHE A 61 -1.74 -12.68 -10.95
CA PHE A 61 -0.57 -11.80 -10.93
C PHE A 61 0.49 -12.16 -9.87
N ASN A 62 0.19 -13.07 -8.97
CA ASN A 62 1.07 -13.51 -7.89
C ASN A 62 1.63 -14.93 -8.13
N ALA A 63 1.49 -15.44 -9.37
CA ALA A 63 2.09 -16.68 -9.81
C ALA A 63 3.43 -16.47 -10.55
N GLY A 64 3.78 -17.36 -11.49
CA GLY A 64 5.06 -17.35 -12.19
C GLY A 64 5.27 -16.20 -13.20
N ASP A 65 4.19 -15.56 -13.65
CA ASP A 65 4.23 -14.40 -14.55
C ASP A 65 3.27 -13.32 -14.04
N GLN A 66 3.79 -12.13 -13.83
CA GLN A 66 3.02 -10.98 -13.37
C GLN A 66 2.40 -10.17 -14.53
N SER A 67 2.92 -10.33 -15.76
CA SER A 67 2.54 -9.51 -16.91
C SER A 67 1.11 -9.79 -17.36
N GLY A 68 0.42 -8.76 -17.85
CA GLY A 68 -0.91 -8.89 -18.46
C GLY A 68 -2.01 -8.13 -17.74
N VAL A 69 -3.26 -8.43 -18.10
CA VAL A 69 -4.48 -7.82 -17.55
C VAL A 69 -5.44 -8.87 -17.03
N GLY A 70 -6.19 -8.55 -15.99
CA GLY A 70 -7.15 -9.47 -15.38
C GLY A 70 -7.91 -8.82 -14.23
N LEU A 71 -8.74 -9.61 -13.57
CA LEU A 71 -9.41 -9.21 -12.34
C LEU A 71 -8.52 -9.52 -11.13
N TYR A 72 -8.44 -8.60 -10.18
CA TYR A 72 -7.69 -8.82 -8.94
C TYR A 72 -8.41 -9.81 -8.02
N GLN A 73 -7.64 -10.71 -7.39
CA GLN A 73 -8.09 -11.34 -6.17
C GLN A 73 -8.09 -10.32 -5.02
N VAL A 74 -8.97 -10.52 -4.05
CA VAL A 74 -9.21 -9.56 -2.98
C VAL A 74 -9.11 -10.19 -1.60
N THR A 75 -8.66 -9.42 -0.60
CA THR A 75 -8.69 -9.83 0.81
C THR A 75 -10.10 -9.66 1.39
N GLN A 76 -11.01 -10.52 0.93
CA GLN A 76 -12.41 -10.58 1.35
C GLN A 76 -12.77 -11.98 1.84
N LYS A 77 -13.77 -12.06 2.70
CA LYS A 77 -14.42 -13.28 3.13
C LYS A 77 -15.92 -13.04 3.22
N ASP A 78 -16.71 -13.90 2.60
CA ASP A 78 -18.19 -13.77 2.58
C ASP A 78 -18.65 -12.37 2.09
N GLY A 79 -18.01 -11.80 1.07
CA GLY A 79 -18.32 -10.48 0.51
C GLY A 79 -18.01 -9.30 1.44
N GLN A 80 -17.17 -9.49 2.45
CA GLN A 80 -16.73 -8.44 3.38
C GLN A 80 -15.21 -8.35 3.40
N ARG A 81 -14.68 -7.14 3.61
CA ARG A 81 -13.24 -6.97 3.84
C ARG A 81 -12.77 -7.86 4.98
N HIS A 82 -11.73 -8.66 4.74
CA HIS A 82 -11.07 -9.49 5.74
C HIS A 82 -9.73 -8.85 6.11
N SER A 83 -9.78 -7.87 7.02
CA SER A 83 -8.61 -7.09 7.44
C SER A 83 -7.59 -7.92 8.23
N ALA A 84 -6.38 -7.38 8.45
CA ALA A 84 -5.41 -7.98 9.36
C ALA A 84 -5.97 -8.15 10.80
N ALA A 85 -6.82 -7.21 11.25
CA ALA A 85 -7.49 -7.34 12.53
C ALA A 85 -8.49 -8.52 12.55
N ASP A 86 -9.23 -8.76 11.44
CA ASP A 86 -10.13 -9.91 11.33
C ASP A 86 -9.36 -11.24 11.29
N ALA A 87 -8.22 -11.24 10.60
CA ALA A 87 -7.41 -12.42 10.39
C ALA A 87 -6.60 -12.82 11.65
N TYR A 88 -5.96 -11.86 12.30
CA TYR A 88 -4.96 -12.13 13.35
C TYR A 88 -5.40 -11.71 14.76
N LEU A 89 -6.07 -10.56 14.91
CA LEU A 89 -6.36 -10.01 16.24
C LEU A 89 -7.67 -10.57 16.83
N LYS A 90 -8.77 -10.43 16.11
CA LYS A 90 -10.09 -10.84 16.62
C LYS A 90 -10.17 -12.30 17.09
N PRO A 91 -9.55 -13.28 16.39
CA PRO A 91 -9.58 -14.67 16.82
C PRO A 91 -8.86 -14.97 18.14
N VAL A 92 -8.02 -14.06 18.62
CA VAL A 92 -7.15 -14.26 19.78
C VAL A 92 -7.38 -13.25 20.92
N LEU A 93 -8.35 -12.33 20.77
CA LEU A 93 -8.63 -11.29 21.78
C LEU A 93 -8.92 -11.86 23.18
N ASP A 94 -9.51 -13.06 23.28
CA ASP A 94 -9.86 -13.70 24.56
C ASP A 94 -8.67 -14.41 25.24
N ARG A 95 -7.48 -14.40 24.65
CA ARG A 95 -6.28 -14.99 25.27
C ARG A 95 -5.86 -14.18 26.50
N SER A 96 -5.63 -14.85 27.63
CA SER A 96 -5.23 -14.21 28.89
C SER A 96 -3.85 -13.54 28.85
N ASN A 97 -3.03 -13.91 27.87
CA ASN A 97 -1.69 -13.33 27.64
C ASN A 97 -1.69 -12.22 26.58
N LEU A 98 -2.86 -11.76 26.10
CA LEU A 98 -2.99 -10.66 25.16
C LEU A 98 -3.84 -9.55 25.77
N THR A 99 -3.32 -8.31 25.73
CA THR A 99 -4.08 -7.11 26.09
C THR A 99 -4.03 -6.13 24.93
N ALA A 100 -5.16 -5.83 24.33
CA ALA A 100 -5.30 -4.81 23.29
C ALA A 100 -5.82 -3.51 23.92
N VAL A 101 -5.01 -2.46 23.89
CA VAL A 101 -5.36 -1.13 24.39
C VAL A 101 -5.61 -0.21 23.19
N THR A 102 -6.87 0.19 23.00
CA THR A 102 -7.29 1.08 21.93
C THR A 102 -7.50 2.51 22.43
N GLY A 103 -7.51 3.50 21.49
CA GLY A 103 -7.60 4.92 21.85
C GLY A 103 -6.35 5.42 22.58
N ALA A 104 -5.23 4.73 22.45
CA ALA A 104 -3.96 5.04 23.08
C ALA A 104 -2.97 5.58 22.02
N GLN A 105 -2.62 6.85 22.14
CA GLN A 105 -1.60 7.50 21.30
C GLN A 105 -0.24 7.32 21.95
N VAL A 106 0.63 6.47 21.38
CA VAL A 106 2.01 6.34 21.85
C VAL A 106 2.78 7.61 21.50
N THR A 107 3.45 8.18 22.49
CA THR A 107 4.14 9.47 22.37
C THR A 107 5.66 9.34 22.39
N ARG A 108 6.18 8.25 23.00
CA ARG A 108 7.62 8.02 23.13
C ARG A 108 7.92 6.56 23.46
N VAL A 109 9.04 6.05 22.95
CA VAL A 109 9.73 4.88 23.50
C VAL A 109 10.60 5.34 24.68
N ARG A 110 10.58 4.61 25.77
CA ARG A 110 11.39 4.87 26.97
C ARG A 110 12.68 4.06 26.92
N PHE A 111 13.78 4.72 27.23
CA PHE A 111 15.12 4.11 27.24
C PHE A 111 15.78 4.18 28.62
N ASP A 112 16.55 3.14 28.97
CA ASP A 112 17.58 3.15 30.01
C ASP A 112 18.93 2.93 29.30
N GLY A 113 19.69 3.99 29.13
CA GLY A 113 20.86 4.00 28.23
C GLY A 113 20.44 3.73 26.79
N SER A 114 20.97 2.63 26.20
CA SER A 114 20.60 2.16 24.84
C SER A 114 19.46 1.13 24.82
N THR A 115 18.94 0.73 25.98
CA THR A 115 17.95 -0.34 26.10
C THR A 115 16.53 0.23 26.14
N ALA A 116 15.64 -0.23 25.24
CA ALA A 116 14.22 0.09 25.31
C ALA A 116 13.57 -0.65 26.49
N VAL A 117 12.87 0.10 27.34
CA VAL A 117 12.26 -0.41 28.59
C VAL A 117 10.74 -0.26 28.63
N GLY A 118 10.12 0.31 27.59
CA GLY A 118 8.67 0.51 27.50
C GLY A 118 8.29 1.70 26.66
N VAL A 119 7.04 2.12 26.80
CA VAL A 119 6.48 3.25 26.05
C VAL A 119 5.72 4.22 26.97
N GLU A 120 5.65 5.48 26.56
CA GLU A 120 4.70 6.48 27.06
C GLU A 120 3.56 6.61 26.05
N TYR A 121 2.34 6.75 26.53
CA TYR A 121 1.16 6.97 25.69
C TYR A 121 0.12 7.84 26.38
N VAL A 122 -0.77 8.44 25.61
CA VAL A 122 -1.91 9.21 26.09
C VAL A 122 -3.20 8.46 25.72
N ARG A 123 -4.07 8.25 26.73
CA ARG A 123 -5.39 7.68 26.54
C ARG A 123 -6.41 8.57 27.27
N ASP A 124 -7.48 8.97 26.56
CA ASP A 124 -8.50 9.88 27.08
C ASP A 124 -7.91 11.17 27.71
N GLY A 125 -6.83 11.70 27.12
CA GLY A 125 -6.13 12.88 27.62
C GLY A 125 -5.22 12.64 28.82
N THR A 126 -5.11 11.39 29.30
CA THR A 126 -4.29 11.04 30.48
C THR A 126 -2.98 10.37 30.01
N PRO A 127 -1.79 10.90 30.42
CA PRO A 127 -0.53 10.20 30.20
C PRO A 127 -0.44 8.90 31.02
N GLU A 128 -0.03 7.84 30.36
CA GLU A 128 0.17 6.51 30.94
C GLU A 128 1.51 5.94 30.46
N THR A 129 2.00 4.87 31.09
CA THR A 129 3.19 4.14 30.67
C THR A 129 2.91 2.66 30.62
N ALA A 130 3.63 1.96 29.73
CA ALA A 130 3.69 0.51 29.72
C ALA A 130 5.17 0.09 29.72
N ASP A 131 5.56 -0.74 30.68
CA ASP A 131 6.90 -1.30 30.76
C ASP A 131 6.99 -2.56 29.90
N ALA A 132 8.17 -2.81 29.33
CA ALA A 132 8.47 -3.99 28.53
C ALA A 132 9.53 -4.85 29.21
N ASP A 133 9.16 -6.09 29.54
CA ASP A 133 10.09 -7.05 30.18
C ASP A 133 11.08 -7.66 29.19
N GLU A 134 10.67 -7.86 27.92
CA GLU A 134 11.50 -8.46 26.87
C GLU A 134 11.92 -7.44 25.83
N GLU A 135 11.01 -6.92 25.03
CA GLU A 135 11.30 -5.96 23.97
C GLU A 135 10.10 -5.05 23.64
N VAL A 136 10.37 -3.93 22.96
CA VAL A 136 9.40 -3.05 22.34
C VAL A 136 9.42 -3.28 20.83
N ILE A 137 8.25 -3.48 20.21
CA ILE A 137 8.12 -3.67 18.77
C ILE A 137 7.30 -2.51 18.22
N LEU A 138 7.88 -1.72 17.32
CA LEU A 138 7.18 -0.67 16.59
C LEU A 138 6.56 -1.23 15.32
N SER A 139 5.27 -0.98 15.12
CA SER A 139 4.51 -1.38 13.93
C SER A 139 3.54 -0.27 13.52
N ALA A 140 4.03 0.99 13.58
CA ALA A 140 3.21 2.17 13.33
C ALA A 140 3.20 2.61 11.84
N GLY A 141 3.85 1.85 10.97
CA GLY A 141 3.94 2.08 9.53
C GLY A 141 4.99 3.09 9.12
N ALA A 142 5.16 3.27 7.81
CA ALA A 142 6.25 4.06 7.22
C ALA A 142 6.22 5.55 7.58
N ILE A 143 5.12 6.06 8.10
CA ILE A 143 5.00 7.46 8.52
C ILE A 143 5.25 7.61 10.02
N ASN A 144 4.60 6.80 10.85
CA ASN A 144 4.61 7.02 12.29
C ASN A 144 5.75 6.28 13.02
N SER A 145 6.29 5.19 12.48
CA SER A 145 7.44 4.52 13.11
C SER A 145 8.69 5.41 13.14
N PRO A 146 9.12 6.05 12.03
CA PRO A 146 10.23 7.00 12.08
C PRO A 146 9.90 8.25 12.92
N GLN A 147 8.66 8.75 12.90
CA GLN A 147 8.24 9.86 13.75
C GLN A 147 8.43 9.51 15.22
N LEU A 148 7.96 8.34 15.64
CA LEU A 148 8.04 7.89 17.04
C LEU A 148 9.49 7.67 17.47
N LEU A 149 10.36 7.13 16.61
CA LEU A 149 11.80 7.04 16.87
C LEU A 149 12.41 8.41 17.11
N MET A 150 12.16 9.38 16.22
CA MET A 150 12.69 10.74 16.35
C MET A 150 12.17 11.44 17.63
N LEU A 151 10.89 11.34 17.95
CA LEU A 151 10.31 11.87 19.20
C LEU A 151 10.94 11.22 20.44
N SER A 152 11.47 10.01 20.30
CA SER A 152 12.14 9.24 21.37
C SER A 152 13.64 9.54 21.47
N GLY A 153 14.18 10.42 20.61
CA GLY A 153 15.60 10.77 20.59
C GLY A 153 16.47 9.87 19.72
N VAL A 154 15.87 9.06 18.84
CA VAL A 154 16.56 8.16 17.90
C VAL A 154 16.35 8.67 16.47
N GLY A 155 17.42 9.09 15.81
CA GLY A 155 17.35 9.66 14.47
C GLY A 155 18.48 10.60 14.16
N PRO A 156 18.40 11.41 13.06
CA PRO A 156 19.44 12.35 12.68
C PRO A 156 19.69 13.38 13.78
N ALA A 157 20.87 13.37 14.43
CA ALA A 157 21.18 14.15 15.63
C ALA A 157 20.97 15.65 15.44
N ALA A 158 21.34 16.21 14.28
CA ALA A 158 21.16 17.63 13.99
C ALA A 158 19.67 18.01 13.96
N HIS A 159 18.82 17.20 13.28
CA HIS A 159 17.38 17.42 13.21
C HIS A 159 16.72 17.33 14.59
N LEU A 160 17.13 16.36 15.42
CA LEU A 160 16.63 16.23 16.79
C LEU A 160 16.99 17.47 17.64
N ALA A 161 18.22 17.96 17.52
CA ALA A 161 18.68 19.15 18.22
C ALA A 161 17.90 20.42 17.82
N ASP A 162 17.55 20.59 16.53
CA ASP A 162 16.75 21.71 16.03
C ASP A 162 15.35 21.75 16.67
N HIS A 163 14.83 20.59 17.10
CA HIS A 163 13.56 20.47 17.82
C HIS A 163 13.71 20.41 19.36
N GLY A 164 14.93 20.56 19.89
CA GLY A 164 15.20 20.51 21.33
C GLY A 164 15.04 19.11 21.93
N ILE A 165 15.11 18.05 21.11
CA ILE A 165 15.02 16.66 21.53
C ILE A 165 16.42 16.16 21.88
N SER A 166 16.58 15.61 23.08
CA SER A 166 17.85 14.99 23.51
C SER A 166 18.14 13.75 22.69
N VAL A 167 19.34 13.65 22.12
CA VAL A 167 19.77 12.50 21.34
C VAL A 167 20.06 11.31 22.27
N VAL A 168 19.33 10.21 22.06
CA VAL A 168 19.61 8.89 22.65
C VAL A 168 20.56 8.13 21.74
N HIS A 169 20.28 8.13 20.44
CA HIS A 169 21.13 7.47 19.44
C HIS A 169 21.06 8.22 18.10
N ASP A 170 22.25 8.56 17.57
CA ASP A 170 22.35 9.18 16.24
C ASP A 170 22.22 8.10 15.16
N LEU A 171 21.09 8.09 14.47
CA LEU A 171 20.75 7.11 13.43
C LEU A 171 20.22 7.85 12.19
N PRO A 172 21.11 8.29 11.29
CA PRO A 172 20.78 9.23 10.22
C PRO A 172 19.75 8.71 9.21
N GLY A 173 19.58 7.39 9.08
CA GLY A 173 18.62 6.79 8.17
C GLY A 173 17.15 6.91 8.61
N VAL A 174 16.87 7.21 9.87
CA VAL A 174 15.49 7.33 10.36
C VAL A 174 14.76 8.44 9.61
N GLY A 175 13.63 8.07 9.01
CA GLY A 175 12.80 8.96 8.21
C GLY A 175 13.27 9.18 6.77
N GLN A 176 14.45 8.66 6.39
CA GLN A 176 14.97 8.77 5.02
C GLN A 176 14.46 7.65 4.12
N ASN A 177 14.70 7.75 2.80
CA ASN A 177 14.37 6.72 1.81
C ASN A 177 12.87 6.42 1.66
N LEU A 178 11.98 7.39 1.96
CA LEU A 178 10.56 7.23 1.69
C LEU A 178 10.33 6.93 0.21
N GLN A 179 9.60 5.86 -0.06
CA GLN A 179 9.16 5.45 -1.38
C GLN A 179 7.66 5.21 -1.35
N ASP A 180 7.00 5.46 -2.47
CA ASP A 180 5.56 5.25 -2.60
C ASP A 180 5.20 5.08 -4.07
N HIS A 181 4.12 4.39 -4.36
CA HIS A 181 3.57 4.31 -5.71
C HIS A 181 2.74 5.54 -6.03
N LEU A 182 3.18 6.30 -7.03
CA LEU A 182 2.46 7.45 -7.56
C LEU A 182 1.58 6.99 -8.72
N ASN A 183 0.28 7.29 -8.66
CA ASN A 183 -0.73 6.91 -9.61
C ASN A 183 -1.27 8.12 -10.35
N VAL A 184 -1.40 8.02 -11.66
CA VAL A 184 -2.11 9.00 -12.50
C VAL A 184 -3.32 8.32 -13.15
N LYS A 185 -4.47 9.01 -13.19
CA LYS A 185 -5.73 8.44 -13.68
C LYS A 185 -6.23 9.18 -14.92
N VAL A 186 -6.88 8.42 -15.80
CA VAL A 186 -7.75 8.93 -16.85
C VAL A 186 -9.17 8.56 -16.46
N ASN A 187 -10.07 9.55 -16.39
CA ASN A 187 -11.49 9.36 -16.09
C ASN A 187 -12.31 9.58 -17.35
N CYS A 188 -13.25 8.67 -17.61
CA CYS A 188 -14.23 8.75 -18.71
C CYS A 188 -15.64 8.77 -18.16
N ALA A 189 -16.51 9.56 -18.79
CA ALA A 189 -17.95 9.46 -18.62
C ALA A 189 -18.45 8.13 -19.21
N CYS A 190 -19.50 7.56 -18.61
CA CYS A 190 -20.12 6.32 -19.04
C CYS A 190 -21.55 6.59 -19.51
N GLU A 191 -21.87 6.20 -20.75
CA GLU A 191 -23.22 6.37 -21.29
C GLU A 191 -24.27 5.51 -20.58
N LYS A 192 -23.84 4.38 -19.96
CA LYS A 192 -24.71 3.43 -19.30
C LYS A 192 -24.68 3.55 -17.78
N SER A 193 -25.84 3.34 -17.15
CA SER A 193 -25.96 3.30 -15.67
C SER A 193 -25.55 1.94 -15.10
N VAL A 194 -24.32 1.53 -15.38
CA VAL A 194 -23.77 0.22 -14.95
C VAL A 194 -22.60 0.35 -13.94
N THR A 195 -22.24 1.58 -13.62
CA THR A 195 -21.12 1.90 -12.73
C THR A 195 -21.48 1.75 -11.23
N LEU A 196 -20.49 1.91 -10.37
CA LEU A 196 -20.68 1.90 -8.91
C LEU A 196 -21.15 3.26 -8.36
N ASP A 197 -21.26 4.31 -9.19
CA ASP A 197 -21.61 5.66 -8.73
C ASP A 197 -23.02 5.74 -8.07
N GLU A 198 -23.92 4.83 -8.40
CA GLU A 198 -25.24 4.69 -7.76
C GLU A 198 -25.40 3.35 -7.00
N ALA A 199 -24.31 2.77 -6.52
CA ALA A 199 -24.32 1.46 -5.85
C ALA A 199 -25.03 1.47 -4.49
N ASP A 200 -25.21 2.60 -3.84
CA ASP A 200 -25.73 2.77 -2.48
C ASP A 200 -27.28 2.67 -2.36
N SER A 201 -27.94 2.16 -3.40
CA SER A 201 -29.40 2.00 -3.40
C SER A 201 -29.88 1.03 -2.33
N LEU A 202 -31.10 1.26 -1.80
CA LEU A 202 -31.74 0.37 -0.82
C LEU A 202 -31.84 -1.09 -1.31
N TRP A 203 -32.02 -1.29 -2.62
CA TRP A 203 -32.06 -2.62 -3.23
C TRP A 203 -30.69 -3.33 -3.16
N ASN A 204 -29.63 -2.63 -3.47
CA ASN A 204 -28.27 -3.14 -3.37
C ASN A 204 -27.88 -3.44 -1.91
N LEU A 205 -28.31 -2.60 -0.97
CA LEU A 205 -28.12 -2.86 0.44
C LEU A 205 -28.85 -4.15 0.89
N LEU A 206 -30.09 -4.36 0.49
CA LEU A 206 -30.83 -5.59 0.78
C LEU A 206 -30.17 -6.83 0.15
N LYS A 207 -29.74 -6.72 -1.12
CA LYS A 207 -29.01 -7.78 -1.82
C LYS A 207 -27.71 -8.14 -1.09
N TYR A 208 -26.96 -7.15 -0.64
CA TYR A 208 -25.76 -7.34 0.15
C TYR A 208 -26.04 -8.00 1.51
N LEU A 209 -27.02 -7.49 2.28
CA LEU A 209 -27.33 -8.01 3.60
C LEU A 209 -27.81 -9.48 3.58
N VAL A 210 -28.59 -9.87 2.54
CA VAL A 210 -29.18 -11.20 2.43
C VAL A 210 -28.27 -12.19 1.71
N LEU A 211 -27.66 -11.75 0.58
CA LEU A 211 -26.94 -12.65 -0.33
C LEU A 211 -25.42 -12.48 -0.26
N LYS A 212 -24.92 -11.44 0.39
CA LYS A 212 -23.49 -11.05 0.38
C LYS A 212 -22.93 -10.90 -1.03
N ARG A 213 -23.72 -10.36 -1.95
CA ARG A 213 -23.41 -10.16 -3.37
C ARG A 213 -23.87 -8.79 -3.86
N GLY A 214 -23.41 -8.42 -5.05
CA GLY A 214 -23.77 -7.18 -5.73
C GLY A 214 -22.73 -6.07 -5.55
N PRO A 215 -23.02 -4.86 -6.05
CA PRO A 215 -22.02 -3.79 -6.16
C PRO A 215 -21.41 -3.35 -4.83
N LEU A 216 -22.11 -3.54 -3.69
CA LEU A 216 -21.56 -3.24 -2.37
C LEU A 216 -20.48 -4.24 -1.88
N THR A 217 -20.19 -5.30 -2.64
CA THR A 217 -19.05 -6.19 -2.38
C THR A 217 -17.81 -5.78 -3.18
N SER A 218 -17.88 -4.77 -4.03
CA SER A 218 -16.76 -4.28 -4.83
C SER A 218 -15.64 -3.72 -3.94
N ASN A 219 -14.40 -3.92 -4.37
CA ASN A 219 -13.21 -3.29 -3.81
C ASN A 219 -12.82 -1.99 -4.53
N LEU A 220 -13.67 -1.48 -5.41
CA LEU A 220 -13.50 -0.33 -6.31
C LEU A 220 -12.50 -0.57 -7.44
N ALA A 221 -11.26 -0.93 -7.15
CA ALA A 221 -10.26 -1.28 -8.17
C ALA A 221 -10.37 -2.77 -8.53
N GLU A 222 -11.39 -3.13 -9.29
CA GLU A 222 -11.74 -4.53 -9.57
C GLU A 222 -10.81 -5.20 -10.57
N GLY A 223 -10.42 -4.46 -11.62
CA GLY A 223 -9.51 -4.92 -12.65
C GLY A 223 -8.16 -4.25 -12.56
N GLY A 224 -7.19 -4.84 -13.22
CA GLY A 224 -5.87 -4.25 -13.34
C GLY A 224 -4.93 -5.06 -14.19
N GLY A 225 -3.66 -4.74 -14.09
CA GLY A 225 -2.64 -5.42 -14.86
C GLY A 225 -1.25 -4.91 -14.58
N PHE A 226 -0.29 -5.55 -15.22
CA PHE A 226 1.11 -5.20 -15.16
C PHE A 226 1.66 -5.19 -16.58
N ALA A 227 2.31 -4.09 -16.96
CA ALA A 227 2.83 -3.89 -18.30
C ALA A 227 4.23 -3.29 -18.28
N SER A 228 4.99 -3.53 -19.36
CA SER A 228 6.26 -2.86 -19.63
C SER A 228 6.01 -1.80 -20.69
N VAL A 229 6.29 -0.56 -20.36
CA VAL A 229 6.26 0.58 -21.29
C VAL A 229 7.67 1.03 -21.69
N SER A 230 8.69 0.62 -20.95
CA SER A 230 10.11 0.88 -21.28
C SER A 230 10.64 -0.19 -22.22
N GLU A 231 11.49 0.24 -23.19
CA GLU A 231 12.19 -0.69 -24.06
C GLU A 231 13.22 -1.54 -23.30
N GLY A 232 13.31 -2.83 -23.63
CA GLY A 232 14.38 -3.72 -23.16
C GLY A 232 14.25 -4.18 -21.71
N THR A 233 13.09 -4.03 -21.08
CA THR A 233 12.81 -4.60 -19.77
C THR A 233 12.01 -5.91 -19.88
N ASP A 234 12.46 -6.94 -19.16
CA ASP A 234 11.76 -8.23 -19.07
C ASP A 234 10.72 -8.26 -17.92
N ARG A 235 10.62 -7.17 -17.14
CA ARG A 235 9.71 -7.07 -15.99
C ARG A 235 8.81 -5.85 -16.14
N PRO A 236 7.51 -5.97 -15.80
CA PRO A 236 6.60 -4.84 -15.80
C PRO A 236 7.18 -3.64 -15.02
N ASP A 237 7.02 -2.45 -15.54
CA ASP A 237 7.45 -1.20 -14.91
C ASP A 237 6.28 -0.31 -14.51
N ILE A 238 5.08 -0.63 -14.99
CA ILE A 238 3.82 -0.03 -14.52
C ILE A 238 2.83 -1.09 -14.04
N GLN A 239 1.97 -0.69 -13.10
CA GLN A 239 0.75 -1.40 -12.76
C GLN A 239 -0.46 -0.57 -13.22
N LEU A 240 -1.48 -1.26 -13.69
CA LEU A 240 -2.77 -0.69 -14.08
C LEU A 240 -3.80 -0.98 -12.99
N HIS A 241 -4.65 0.01 -12.68
CA HIS A 241 -5.81 -0.14 -11.82
C HIS A 241 -7.05 0.37 -12.53
N PHE A 242 -8.06 -0.46 -12.66
CA PHE A 242 -9.34 -0.12 -13.26
C PHE A 242 -10.44 -0.09 -12.19
N GLY A 243 -11.25 0.98 -12.18
CA GLY A 243 -12.40 1.11 -11.29
C GLY A 243 -13.65 1.59 -12.05
N PRO A 244 -14.80 0.86 -11.90
CA PRO A 244 -16.06 1.19 -12.56
C PRO A 244 -16.84 2.28 -11.81
N SER A 245 -16.22 3.40 -11.53
CA SER A 245 -16.79 4.61 -10.92
C SER A 245 -15.92 5.82 -11.25
N TYR A 246 -16.40 7.03 -11.04
CA TYR A 246 -15.51 8.19 -11.05
C TYR A 246 -14.50 8.15 -9.90
N SER A 247 -13.31 8.73 -10.14
CA SER A 247 -12.30 8.96 -9.11
C SER A 247 -11.48 10.21 -9.43
N VAL A 248 -12.08 11.35 -9.17
CA VAL A 248 -11.46 12.67 -9.27
C VAL A 248 -11.16 13.15 -7.85
N ASP A 249 -9.99 13.73 -7.62
CA ASP A 249 -9.52 14.19 -6.31
C ASP A 249 -9.82 13.18 -5.18
N HIS A 250 -9.28 11.96 -5.31
CA HIS A 250 -9.52 10.84 -4.37
C HIS A 250 -11.01 10.45 -4.19
N GLY A 251 -11.89 10.88 -5.09
CA GLY A 251 -13.33 10.67 -5.01
C GLY A 251 -14.10 11.77 -4.26
N PHE A 252 -13.43 12.85 -3.88
CA PHE A 252 -14.07 13.99 -3.18
C PHE A 252 -14.74 14.99 -4.14
N ASP A 253 -14.31 15.04 -5.40
CA ASP A 253 -14.83 15.97 -6.43
C ASP A 253 -15.28 15.24 -7.69
N ASN A 254 -16.06 14.17 -7.52
CA ASN A 254 -16.58 13.40 -8.65
C ASN A 254 -17.66 14.18 -9.39
N PRO A 255 -17.68 14.15 -10.75
CA PRO A 255 -18.80 14.66 -11.54
C PRO A 255 -20.11 13.93 -11.22
N ASP A 256 -21.25 14.60 -11.50
CA ASP A 256 -22.55 13.93 -11.49
C ASP A 256 -22.65 12.90 -12.63
N GLY A 257 -23.37 11.80 -12.40
CA GLY A 257 -23.62 10.77 -13.39
C GLY A 257 -22.75 9.53 -13.22
N HIS A 258 -22.47 8.86 -14.32
CA HIS A 258 -21.77 7.58 -14.36
C HIS A 258 -20.40 7.72 -15.03
N GLY A 259 -19.38 7.09 -14.47
CA GLY A 259 -18.05 7.11 -15.03
C GLY A 259 -17.21 5.91 -14.63
N PHE A 260 -16.02 5.83 -15.20
CA PHE A 260 -14.99 4.84 -14.83
C PHE A 260 -13.61 5.45 -15.02
N TRP A 261 -12.64 4.87 -14.34
CA TRP A 261 -11.27 5.33 -14.43
C TRP A 261 -10.30 4.18 -14.67
N LEU A 262 -9.21 4.49 -15.33
CA LEU A 262 -8.05 3.64 -15.44
C LEU A 262 -6.83 4.43 -15.01
N GLY A 263 -6.04 3.86 -14.09
CA GLY A 263 -4.83 4.48 -13.57
C GLY A 263 -3.59 3.69 -13.93
N ALA A 264 -2.47 4.39 -14.11
CA ALA A 264 -1.14 3.81 -14.20
C ALA A 264 -0.28 4.30 -13.05
N LEU A 265 0.49 3.39 -12.47
CA LEU A 265 1.47 3.70 -11.44
C LEU A 265 2.85 3.13 -11.79
N ARG A 266 3.88 3.88 -11.42
CA ARG A 266 5.29 3.46 -11.52
C ARG A 266 5.58 2.43 -10.44
N LEU A 267 5.97 1.18 -10.82
CA LEU A 267 6.23 0.09 -9.88
C LEU A 267 7.52 0.24 -9.08
N ARG A 268 8.54 0.80 -9.66
CA ARG A 268 9.86 0.96 -9.03
C ARG A 268 10.35 2.39 -9.21
N PRO A 269 9.81 3.35 -8.43
CA PRO A 269 10.22 4.74 -8.54
C PRO A 269 11.69 4.92 -8.13
N ASP A 270 12.39 5.81 -8.82
CA ASP A 270 13.75 6.25 -8.47
C ASP A 270 13.74 7.38 -7.43
N SER A 271 12.68 8.18 -7.42
CA SER A 271 12.51 9.27 -6.48
C SER A 271 12.50 8.78 -5.02
N ARG A 272 13.18 9.52 -4.15
CA ARG A 272 13.30 9.21 -2.71
C ARG A 272 12.94 10.43 -1.88
N GLY A 273 11.96 10.24 -1.01
CA GLY A 273 11.51 11.25 -0.07
C GLY A 273 11.97 10.99 1.36
N ARG A 274 11.30 11.67 2.28
CA ARG A 274 11.61 11.59 3.71
C ARG A 274 10.41 11.94 4.58
N ILE A 275 10.47 11.46 5.83
CA ILE A 275 9.62 11.87 6.95
C ILE A 275 10.50 12.64 7.94
N THR A 276 10.06 13.82 8.38
CA THR A 276 10.75 14.61 9.40
C THR A 276 9.75 15.12 10.44
N LEU A 277 10.25 15.50 11.61
CA LEU A 277 9.42 16.14 12.63
C LEU A 277 9.03 17.56 12.20
N ARG A 278 7.79 17.94 12.47
CA ARG A 278 7.34 19.33 12.41
C ARG A 278 7.64 20.06 13.72
N SER A 279 7.60 19.35 14.83
CA SER A 279 7.88 19.83 16.17
C SER A 279 8.15 18.67 17.13
N ALA A 280 8.53 18.97 18.37
CA ALA A 280 8.65 17.96 19.44
C ALA A 280 7.30 17.57 20.08
N ASP A 281 6.19 18.14 19.63
CA ASP A 281 4.85 17.76 20.09
C ASP A 281 4.42 16.45 19.41
N PRO A 282 4.18 15.36 20.17
CA PRO A 282 3.78 14.08 19.61
C PRO A 282 2.38 14.08 18.98
N SER A 283 1.57 15.10 19.21
CA SER A 283 0.26 15.28 18.58
C SER A 283 0.34 16.00 17.22
N ALA A 284 1.49 16.62 16.90
CA ALA A 284 1.70 17.27 15.62
C ALA A 284 1.96 16.23 14.52
N GLU A 285 1.30 16.41 13.39
CA GLU A 285 1.58 15.61 12.20
C GLU A 285 3.03 15.80 11.73
N PRO A 286 3.73 14.75 11.29
CA PRO A 286 5.06 14.88 10.72
C PRO A 286 5.03 15.67 9.40
N VAL A 287 6.20 16.08 8.93
CA VAL A 287 6.37 16.56 7.56
C VAL A 287 6.60 15.34 6.67
N ILE A 288 5.70 15.13 5.71
CA ILE A 288 5.79 14.10 4.70
C ILE A 288 6.26 14.78 3.41
N ASP A 289 7.49 14.51 3.00
CA ASP A 289 8.11 15.05 1.80
C ASP A 289 8.49 13.90 0.85
N PRO A 290 7.58 13.43 -0.01
CA PRO A 290 7.81 12.25 -0.84
C PRO A 290 8.75 12.52 -2.02
N GLN A 291 8.97 13.78 -2.41
CA GLN A 291 9.81 14.18 -3.55
C GLN A 291 9.47 13.43 -4.85
N TYR A 292 8.17 13.27 -5.13
CA TYR A 292 7.72 12.59 -6.35
C TYR A 292 8.27 13.23 -7.62
N LEU A 293 8.61 12.40 -8.63
CA LEU A 293 9.00 12.82 -9.97
C LEU A 293 10.24 13.73 -10.00
N THR A 294 11.16 13.56 -9.04
CA THR A 294 12.39 14.36 -8.94
C THR A 294 13.62 13.65 -9.50
N GLU A 295 13.59 12.34 -9.62
CA GLU A 295 14.74 11.52 -10.00
C GLU A 295 14.38 10.50 -11.10
N GLY A 296 15.40 10.05 -11.82
CA GLY A 296 15.30 8.99 -12.81
C GLY A 296 14.33 9.28 -13.96
N ASP A 297 13.67 8.24 -14.42
CA ASP A 297 12.70 8.23 -15.51
C ASP A 297 11.24 8.09 -15.05
N ASP A 298 10.97 8.39 -13.77
CA ASP A 298 9.65 8.21 -13.16
C ASP A 298 8.54 8.93 -13.94
N LEU A 299 8.81 10.15 -14.39
CA LEU A 299 7.87 10.96 -15.15
C LEU A 299 7.62 10.42 -16.56
N GLU A 300 8.68 10.02 -17.26
CA GLU A 300 8.64 9.46 -18.60
C GLU A 300 7.83 8.15 -18.63
N ILE A 301 8.04 7.29 -17.64
CA ILE A 301 7.30 6.03 -17.53
C ILE A 301 5.82 6.28 -17.23
N LEU A 302 5.50 7.23 -16.38
CA LEU A 302 4.09 7.59 -16.14
C LEU A 302 3.45 8.21 -17.38
N LEU A 303 4.18 9.00 -18.17
CA LEU A 303 3.70 9.54 -19.45
C LEU A 303 3.33 8.40 -20.42
N GLU A 304 4.21 7.44 -20.60
CA GLU A 304 3.93 6.26 -21.45
C GLU A 304 2.78 5.42 -20.85
N GLY A 305 2.68 5.33 -19.53
CA GLY A 305 1.55 4.71 -18.83
C GLY A 305 0.21 5.41 -19.17
N VAL A 306 0.15 6.74 -19.20
CA VAL A 306 -1.07 7.49 -19.60
C VAL A 306 -1.41 7.23 -21.06
N LYS A 307 -0.42 7.14 -21.95
CA LYS A 307 -0.65 6.81 -23.35
C LYS A 307 -1.25 5.41 -23.51
N LEU A 308 -0.70 4.41 -22.80
CA LEU A 308 -1.25 3.05 -22.78
C LEU A 308 -2.67 3.01 -22.22
N ILE A 309 -2.96 3.74 -21.14
CA ILE A 309 -4.33 3.86 -20.60
C ILE A 309 -5.28 4.35 -21.68
N ARG A 310 -4.93 5.42 -22.41
CA ARG A 310 -5.78 5.96 -23.47
C ARG A 310 -5.98 4.97 -24.61
N GLU A 311 -4.97 4.19 -24.98
CA GLU A 311 -5.09 3.14 -25.98
C GLU A 311 -6.09 2.07 -25.53
N ILE A 312 -6.01 1.60 -24.29
CA ILE A 312 -6.95 0.64 -23.72
C ILE A 312 -8.37 1.21 -23.70
N LEU A 313 -8.54 2.46 -23.21
CA LEU A 313 -9.84 3.11 -23.13
C LEU A 313 -10.47 3.39 -24.50
N GLN A 314 -9.67 3.49 -25.56
CA GLN A 314 -10.15 3.65 -26.94
C GLN A 314 -10.49 2.33 -27.65
N ALA A 315 -10.13 1.18 -27.08
CA ALA A 315 -10.38 -0.13 -27.67
C ALA A 315 -11.88 -0.44 -27.78
N GLU A 316 -12.22 -1.33 -28.72
CA GLU A 316 -13.61 -1.69 -29.09
C GLU A 316 -14.47 -2.15 -27.91
N PRO A 317 -14.01 -2.97 -26.96
CA PRO A 317 -14.82 -3.41 -25.83
C PRO A 317 -15.40 -2.27 -24.96
N PHE A 318 -14.79 -1.07 -24.97
CA PHE A 318 -15.35 0.10 -24.31
C PHE A 318 -16.29 0.94 -25.18
N ALA A 319 -16.43 0.64 -26.48
CA ALA A 319 -17.15 1.50 -27.42
C ALA A 319 -18.63 1.74 -27.03
N GLU A 320 -19.29 0.76 -26.39
CA GLU A 320 -20.67 0.91 -25.95
C GLU A 320 -20.85 1.55 -24.56
N TYR A 321 -19.77 1.78 -23.83
CA TYR A 321 -19.77 2.34 -22.47
C TYR A 321 -19.17 3.74 -22.42
N ARG A 322 -18.12 3.96 -23.21
CA ARG A 322 -17.34 5.20 -23.18
C ARG A 322 -18.08 6.34 -23.86
N ASP A 323 -18.19 7.46 -23.13
CA ASP A 323 -18.55 8.76 -23.66
C ASP A 323 -17.28 9.64 -23.74
N GLU A 324 -17.28 10.83 -23.19
CA GLU A 324 -16.14 11.74 -23.21
C GLU A 324 -15.07 11.41 -22.15
N GLU A 325 -13.81 11.72 -22.48
CA GLU A 325 -12.72 11.74 -21.52
C GLU A 325 -12.86 13.01 -20.67
N VAL A 326 -13.17 12.85 -19.38
CA VAL A 326 -13.40 13.94 -18.43
C VAL A 326 -12.09 14.51 -17.88
N SER A 327 -11.12 13.63 -17.60
CA SER A 327 -9.80 14.00 -17.09
C SER A 327 -8.73 13.06 -17.67
N PRO A 328 -7.66 13.59 -18.26
CA PRO A 328 -7.29 15.01 -18.48
C PRO A 328 -8.18 15.77 -19.46
N GLY A 329 -9.00 15.10 -20.23
CA GLY A 329 -9.87 15.67 -21.25
C GLY A 329 -9.27 15.62 -22.67
N ALA A 330 -10.16 15.58 -23.67
CA ALA A 330 -9.82 15.36 -25.07
C ALA A 330 -8.91 16.44 -25.70
N ASP A 331 -8.83 17.63 -25.11
CA ASP A 331 -7.98 18.73 -25.57
C ASP A 331 -6.51 18.61 -25.13
N VAL A 332 -6.20 17.72 -24.17
CA VAL A 332 -4.86 17.46 -23.65
C VAL A 332 -4.20 16.35 -24.47
N GLN A 333 -3.42 16.74 -25.53
CA GLN A 333 -2.91 15.79 -26.50
C GLN A 333 -1.37 15.74 -26.60
N SER A 334 -0.67 16.86 -26.33
CA SER A 334 0.80 16.86 -26.41
C SER A 334 1.44 16.28 -25.17
N ASP A 335 2.66 15.76 -25.31
CA ASP A 335 3.43 15.23 -24.19
C ASP A 335 3.63 16.31 -23.11
N GLU A 336 3.85 17.58 -23.48
CA GLU A 336 3.99 18.68 -22.52
C GLU A 336 2.69 18.90 -21.72
N GLN A 337 1.53 18.78 -22.36
CA GLN A 337 0.23 18.91 -21.68
C GLN A 337 -0.04 17.72 -20.76
N LEU A 338 0.30 16.50 -21.19
CA LEU A 338 0.17 15.29 -20.36
C LEU A 338 1.11 15.34 -19.16
N ILE A 339 2.35 15.79 -19.35
CA ILE A 339 3.34 15.99 -18.25
C ILE A 339 2.79 17.02 -17.23
N ALA A 340 2.22 18.12 -17.71
CA ALA A 340 1.60 19.11 -16.82
C ALA A 340 0.45 18.48 -16.02
N HIS A 341 -0.41 17.71 -16.67
CA HIS A 341 -1.51 16.98 -16.03
C HIS A 341 -0.98 15.96 -14.98
N ILE A 342 0.02 15.15 -15.33
CA ILE A 342 0.64 14.20 -14.39
C ILE A 342 1.13 14.93 -13.13
N ARG A 343 1.86 16.05 -13.30
CA ARG A 343 2.41 16.83 -12.17
C ARG A 343 1.32 17.45 -11.29
N GLU A 344 0.17 17.79 -11.86
CA GLU A 344 -0.95 18.39 -11.15
C GLU A 344 -1.83 17.37 -10.44
N THR A 345 -2.05 16.19 -11.06
CA THR A 345 -3.11 15.27 -10.62
C THR A 345 -2.64 13.92 -10.11
N ALA A 346 -1.36 13.58 -10.31
CA ALA A 346 -0.85 12.31 -9.80
C ALA A 346 -0.89 12.29 -8.26
N THR A 347 -1.35 11.15 -7.73
CA THR A 347 -1.62 10.99 -6.29
C THR A 347 -0.98 9.72 -5.74
N SER A 348 -0.69 9.71 -4.44
CA SER A 348 -0.27 8.50 -3.73
C SER A 348 -1.30 7.37 -3.88
N LEU A 349 -0.82 6.14 -4.04
CA LEU A 349 -1.65 4.94 -3.93
C LEU A 349 -1.64 4.34 -2.51
N TYR A 350 -1.15 5.10 -1.54
CA TYR A 350 -1.11 4.71 -0.13
C TYR A 350 -0.20 3.50 0.15
N HIS A 351 0.93 3.42 -0.55
CA HIS A 351 1.94 2.38 -0.38
C HIS A 351 3.28 2.90 0.20
N PRO A 352 3.30 3.82 1.20
CA PRO A 352 4.55 4.36 1.72
C PRO A 352 5.38 3.26 2.40
N VAL A 353 6.68 3.22 2.07
CA VAL A 353 7.64 2.26 2.61
C VAL A 353 9.03 2.90 2.82
N GLY A 354 9.94 2.19 3.45
CA GLY A 354 11.38 2.42 3.35
C GLY A 354 12.00 3.37 4.38
N THR A 355 11.21 4.03 5.21
CA THR A 355 11.64 5.11 6.13
C THR A 355 12.42 4.65 7.37
N CYS A 356 12.52 3.34 7.59
CA CYS A 356 13.37 2.69 8.58
C CYS A 356 14.03 1.48 7.93
N LYS A 357 14.66 1.67 6.76
CA LYS A 357 15.10 0.58 5.89
C LYS A 357 16.01 -0.42 6.58
N MET A 358 15.83 -1.69 6.24
CA MET A 358 16.73 -2.77 6.62
C MET A 358 18.02 -2.72 5.77
N GLY A 359 19.15 -3.08 6.39
CA GLY A 359 20.44 -3.20 5.72
C GLY A 359 21.62 -3.13 6.66
N ASP A 360 22.83 -3.08 6.05
CA ASP A 360 24.11 -2.99 6.75
C ASP A 360 24.86 -1.68 6.44
N ASP A 361 24.29 -0.82 5.60
CA ASP A 361 24.91 0.46 5.23
C ASP A 361 24.63 1.54 6.29
N GLU A 362 25.36 2.67 6.20
CA GLU A 362 25.27 3.80 7.15
C GLU A 362 23.86 4.40 7.26
N MET A 363 23.01 4.18 6.29
CA MET A 363 21.61 4.65 6.27
C MET A 363 20.62 3.55 6.65
N ALA A 364 21.08 2.36 7.03
CA ALA A 364 20.21 1.30 7.54
C ALA A 364 19.74 1.63 8.96
N VAL A 365 18.47 1.40 9.25
CA VAL A 365 17.86 1.63 10.57
C VAL A 365 17.73 0.33 11.34
N VAL A 366 17.44 -0.77 10.65
CA VAL A 366 17.33 -2.10 11.26
C VAL A 366 18.21 -3.10 10.54
N ASP A 367 18.62 -4.13 11.27
CA ASP A 367 19.35 -5.28 10.74
C ASP A 367 18.41 -6.29 10.04
N GLU A 368 18.96 -7.42 9.59
CA GLU A 368 18.21 -8.51 8.96
C GLU A 368 17.19 -9.20 9.87
N ARG A 369 17.29 -9.00 11.20
CA ARG A 369 16.33 -9.47 12.20
C ARG A 369 15.36 -8.40 12.64
N LEU A 370 15.37 -7.26 11.95
CA LEU A 370 14.55 -6.09 12.22
C LEU A 370 14.83 -5.42 13.58
N ALA A 371 15.97 -5.72 14.23
CA ALA A 371 16.43 -5.02 15.42
C ALA A 371 17.05 -3.67 15.03
N VAL A 372 16.75 -2.62 15.80
CA VAL A 372 17.26 -1.27 15.54
C VAL A 372 18.76 -1.22 15.84
N HIS A 373 19.55 -0.76 14.86
CA HIS A 373 21.00 -0.66 15.00
C HIS A 373 21.41 0.19 16.21
N GLY A 374 22.35 -0.33 17.00
CA GLY A 374 22.92 0.37 18.16
C GLY A 374 22.00 0.48 19.39
N LEU A 375 20.81 -0.11 19.35
CA LEU A 375 19.88 -0.15 20.47
C LEU A 375 19.53 -1.60 20.83
N ASP A 376 19.24 -1.81 22.12
CA ASP A 376 18.83 -3.11 22.65
C ASP A 376 17.31 -3.14 22.84
N ARG A 377 16.69 -4.31 22.59
CA ARG A 377 15.29 -4.61 22.91
C ARG A 377 14.29 -3.70 22.16
N LEU A 378 14.64 -3.28 20.95
CA LEU A 378 13.79 -2.50 20.06
C LEU A 378 13.81 -3.08 18.66
N ARG A 379 12.64 -3.37 18.11
CA ARG A 379 12.43 -3.80 16.70
C ARG A 379 11.47 -2.89 15.99
N ILE A 380 11.56 -2.88 14.65
CA ILE A 380 10.54 -2.29 13.79
C ILE A 380 10.02 -3.37 12.86
N VAL A 381 8.71 -3.59 12.87
CA VAL A 381 8.06 -4.65 12.10
C VAL A 381 6.86 -4.07 11.35
N ASP A 382 7.13 -3.40 10.26
CA ASP A 382 6.13 -2.81 9.36
C ASP A 382 6.75 -2.49 7.98
N ALA A 383 5.99 -1.82 7.11
CA ALA A 383 6.43 -1.46 5.76
C ALA A 383 7.64 -0.51 5.72
N SER A 384 7.95 0.21 6.82
CA SER A 384 9.11 1.13 6.86
C SER A 384 10.44 0.42 6.68
N VAL A 385 10.51 -0.89 6.97
CA VAL A 385 11.76 -1.65 6.89
C VAL A 385 12.15 -2.07 5.48
N MET A 386 11.27 -1.98 4.50
CA MET A 386 11.56 -2.35 3.11
C MET A 386 12.69 -1.46 2.54
N PRO A 387 13.82 -2.02 2.07
CA PRO A 387 14.89 -1.22 1.46
C PRO A 387 14.44 -0.56 0.15
N THR A 388 13.64 -1.28 -0.62
CA THR A 388 12.99 -0.83 -1.85
C THR A 388 11.54 -1.27 -1.85
N ILE A 389 10.67 -0.46 -2.47
CA ILE A 389 9.26 -0.78 -2.63
C ILE A 389 9.09 -2.03 -3.51
N THR A 390 8.13 -2.87 -3.19
CA THR A 390 7.80 -4.07 -3.97
C THR A 390 7.09 -3.71 -5.28
N SER A 391 7.23 -4.55 -6.32
CA SER A 391 6.59 -4.34 -7.62
C SER A 391 5.11 -4.76 -7.60
N GLY A 392 4.32 -4.16 -6.72
CA GLY A 392 2.89 -4.42 -6.51
C GLY A 392 2.41 -3.84 -5.18
N ASN A 393 1.18 -4.15 -4.81
CA ASN A 393 0.58 -3.67 -3.57
C ASN A 393 1.34 -4.16 -2.33
N THR A 394 1.45 -3.32 -1.30
CA THR A 394 2.36 -3.52 -0.16
C THR A 394 1.75 -4.28 1.03
N ASP A 395 0.44 -4.62 1.01
CA ASP A 395 -0.24 -5.29 2.14
C ASP A 395 0.28 -6.72 2.39
N ALA A 396 0.36 -7.55 1.35
CA ALA A 396 0.85 -8.92 1.48
C ALA A 396 2.34 -8.97 1.88
N PRO A 397 3.25 -8.17 1.27
CA PRO A 397 4.63 -8.07 1.74
C PRO A 397 4.76 -7.61 3.20
N THR A 398 3.95 -6.65 3.65
CA THR A 398 3.96 -6.20 5.06
C THR A 398 3.50 -7.32 6.00
N THR A 399 2.49 -8.08 5.60
CA THR A 399 2.03 -9.25 6.36
C THR A 399 3.11 -10.33 6.42
N MET A 400 3.81 -10.59 5.31
CA MET A 400 4.94 -11.54 5.24
C MET A 400 6.08 -11.11 6.19
N ILE A 401 6.43 -9.82 6.21
CA ILE A 401 7.43 -9.27 7.14
C ILE A 401 7.03 -9.57 8.58
N ALA A 402 5.76 -9.37 8.95
CA ALA A 402 5.27 -9.65 10.29
C ALA A 402 5.31 -11.15 10.64
N GLU A 403 4.94 -12.03 9.71
CA GLU A 403 5.02 -13.49 9.87
C GLU A 403 6.45 -13.96 10.09
N LYS A 404 7.40 -13.44 9.29
CA LYS A 404 8.83 -13.77 9.45
C LYS A 404 9.38 -13.23 10.76
N ALA A 405 9.09 -11.99 11.12
CA ALA A 405 9.52 -11.39 12.38
C ALA A 405 9.00 -12.18 13.60
N ALA A 406 7.73 -12.59 13.57
CA ALA A 406 7.15 -13.41 14.63
C ALA A 406 7.88 -14.76 14.80
N ASP A 407 8.25 -15.39 13.68
CA ASP A 407 9.02 -16.63 13.67
C ASP A 407 10.43 -16.43 14.25
N ASP A 408 11.12 -15.37 13.83
CA ASP A 408 12.46 -15.02 14.33
C ASP A 408 12.46 -14.72 15.85
N ILE A 409 11.43 -14.04 16.36
CA ILE A 409 11.25 -13.74 17.80
C ILE A 409 11.00 -15.02 18.59
N LEU A 410 10.12 -15.89 18.12
CA LEU A 410 9.81 -17.16 18.80
C LEU A 410 10.99 -18.14 18.83
N ASN A 411 11.85 -18.11 17.81
CA ASN A 411 13.02 -18.98 17.74
C ASN A 411 14.26 -18.41 18.46
N ALA A 412 14.23 -17.13 18.84
CA ALA A 412 15.32 -16.48 19.60
C ALA A 412 15.16 -16.59 21.13
N SER A 413 13.98 -17.09 21.62
CA SER A 413 13.58 -17.17 23.03
C SER A 413 14.07 -18.43 23.74
#